data_0ec1f8052d0127ae0fa958dd93953f19
#
_entry.id   0ec1f8052d0127ae0fa958dd93953f19
#
_cell.length_a   1.000
_cell.length_b   1.000
_cell.length_c   1.000
_cell.angle_alpha   90.00
_cell.angle_beta   90.00
_cell.angle_gamma   90.00
#
_symmetry.space_group_name_H-M   'P 1'
#
loop_
_entity.id
_entity.type
_entity.pdbx_description
1 polymer ?
#
loop_
_entity_poly.entity_id
_entity_poly.type
_entity_poly.pdbx_seq_one_letter_code
_entity_poly.pdbx_strand_id
1 'polypeptide(L)'
;ADNYSTVRDILIMSNYLISNYPNYYKYFKKQNFTWDRTGGDPITQPNTNLPLLIKNKYVDGIKTGFLSSEKYSLASSIKKNDRRLISVGTGFKTKAKRASESNKLLNYGLNQFDTIKIIKKNEIFTDLKVWQGKKDKVSIYLNEDVYKTIPKRKKKYLKVIINYNGPIQAPIEKNEIIGKLNIYFKDENIGTYDLLASENIKRQNIISRLINSINFLIWGDV
;
A
#
# COMPACT_ATOMS: atom_id res chain seq x y z
N ALA A 1 25.07 18.71 -19.23
CA ALA A 1 24.35 18.44 -17.98
C ALA A 1 24.14 16.93 -17.89
N ASP A 2 24.72 16.31 -16.86
CA ASP A 2 24.66 14.88 -16.67
C ASP A 2 23.29 14.54 -16.02
N ASN A 3 22.38 14.08 -16.84
CA ASN A 3 21.09 13.56 -16.36
C ASN A 3 21.31 12.13 -15.88
N TYR A 4 21.13 11.88 -14.59
CA TYR A 4 21.15 10.55 -14.01
C TYR A 4 19.91 10.30 -13.16
N SER A 5 19.56 9.03 -13.00
CA SER A 5 18.41 8.57 -12.20
C SER A 5 18.70 7.18 -11.64
N THR A 6 18.01 6.82 -10.57
CA THR A 6 18.11 5.49 -9.99
C THR A 6 16.91 4.62 -10.40
N VAL A 7 17.03 3.30 -10.28
CA VAL A 7 15.89 2.39 -10.47
C VAL A 7 14.75 2.68 -9.50
N ARG A 8 15.07 3.24 -8.31
CA ARG A 8 14.08 3.65 -7.32
C ARG A 8 13.28 4.88 -7.79
N ASP A 9 13.95 5.88 -8.36
CA ASP A 9 13.28 7.09 -8.88
C ASP A 9 12.35 6.72 -10.04
N ILE A 10 12.81 5.86 -10.94
CA ILE A 10 11.99 5.35 -12.05
C ILE A 10 10.78 4.55 -11.52
N LEU A 11 10.93 3.79 -10.43
CA LEU A 11 9.82 3.08 -9.79
C LEU A 11 8.81 4.05 -9.18
N ILE A 12 9.27 5.10 -8.48
CA ILE A 12 8.40 6.14 -7.90
C ILE A 12 7.62 6.85 -9.01
N MET A 13 8.31 7.29 -10.07
CA MET A 13 7.70 7.94 -11.23
C MET A 13 6.68 7.01 -11.92
N SER A 14 7.02 5.73 -12.08
CA SER A 14 6.12 4.73 -12.67
C SER A 14 4.85 4.55 -11.84
N ASN A 15 4.99 4.46 -10.51
CA ASN A 15 3.86 4.35 -9.61
C ASN A 15 2.98 5.61 -9.64
N TYR A 16 3.60 6.79 -9.65
CA TYR A 16 2.88 8.06 -9.78
C TYR A 16 2.07 8.15 -11.08
N LEU A 17 2.68 7.78 -12.22
CA LEU A 17 2.01 7.74 -13.52
C LEU A 17 0.78 6.80 -13.50
N ILE A 18 0.94 5.60 -12.97
CA ILE A 18 -0.14 4.61 -12.89
C ILE A 18 -1.29 5.10 -12.01
N SER A 19 -0.97 5.71 -10.86
CA SER A 19 -1.95 6.11 -9.86
C SER A 19 -2.71 7.39 -10.26
N ASN A 20 -2.02 8.36 -10.85
CA ASN A 20 -2.59 9.68 -11.11
C ASN A 20 -3.05 9.87 -12.55
N TYR A 21 -2.53 9.08 -13.50
CA TYR A 21 -2.84 9.20 -14.94
C TYR A 21 -3.29 7.88 -15.58
N PRO A 22 -4.28 7.16 -15.01
CA PRO A 22 -4.70 5.85 -15.50
C PRO A 22 -5.22 5.88 -16.93
N ASN A 23 -5.84 7.00 -17.35
CA ASN A 23 -6.35 7.18 -18.71
C ASN A 23 -5.24 7.27 -19.78
N TYR A 24 -4.07 7.77 -19.42
CA TYR A 24 -2.89 7.80 -20.29
C TYR A 24 -2.08 6.51 -20.16
N TYR A 25 -2.06 5.92 -18.97
CA TYR A 25 -1.33 4.68 -18.71
C TYR A 25 -1.78 3.52 -19.61
N LYS A 26 -3.06 3.45 -19.98
CA LYS A 26 -3.58 2.42 -20.90
C LYS A 26 -2.85 2.30 -22.24
N TYR A 27 -2.18 3.36 -22.69
CA TYR A 27 -1.44 3.36 -23.96
C TYR A 27 -0.17 2.51 -23.91
N PHE A 28 0.43 2.31 -22.73
CA PHE A 28 1.63 1.50 -22.59
C PHE A 28 1.41 0.00 -22.84
N LYS A 29 0.15 -0.44 -22.79
CA LYS A 29 -0.24 -1.83 -23.10
C LYS A 29 -0.41 -2.07 -24.60
N LYS A 30 -0.54 -1.02 -25.43
CA LYS A 30 -0.74 -1.19 -26.88
C LYS A 30 0.45 -1.93 -27.47
N GLN A 31 0.17 -2.97 -28.27
CA GLN A 31 1.19 -3.78 -28.90
C GLN A 31 1.78 -3.11 -30.14
N ASN A 32 0.93 -2.39 -30.90
CA ASN A 32 1.31 -1.63 -32.09
C ASN A 32 0.69 -0.24 -32.02
N PHE A 33 1.35 0.68 -32.70
CA PHE A 33 0.85 2.02 -32.94
C PHE A 33 1.03 2.37 -34.42
N THR A 34 -0.05 2.82 -35.06
CA THR A 34 -0.06 3.26 -36.45
C THR A 34 -0.41 4.73 -36.48
N TRP A 35 0.31 5.48 -37.28
CA TRP A 35 0.02 6.88 -37.54
C TRP A 35 0.13 7.19 -39.01
N ASP A 36 -0.68 8.14 -39.47
CA ASP A 36 -0.65 8.62 -40.83
C ASP A 36 0.57 9.52 -41.05
N ARG A 37 1.26 9.26 -42.14
CA ARG A 37 2.41 10.06 -42.55
C ARG A 37 1.97 11.05 -43.63
N THR A 38 2.32 12.33 -43.49
CA THR A 38 2.07 13.34 -44.52
C THR A 38 2.79 12.94 -45.80
N GLY A 39 2.03 12.67 -46.86
CA GLY A 39 2.54 12.33 -48.18
C GLY A 39 3.09 10.92 -48.36
N GLY A 40 2.66 9.93 -47.56
CA GLY A 40 3.08 8.53 -47.72
C GLY A 40 2.16 7.55 -46.98
N ASP A 41 2.48 6.26 -47.10
CA ASP A 41 1.73 5.20 -46.43
C ASP A 41 1.80 5.30 -44.91
N PRO A 42 0.75 4.85 -44.18
CA PRO A 42 0.75 4.80 -42.73
C PRO A 42 1.92 3.99 -42.16
N ILE A 43 2.54 4.50 -41.12
CA ILE A 43 3.66 3.81 -40.42
C ILE A 43 3.12 3.08 -39.22
N THR A 44 3.37 1.74 -39.16
CA THR A 44 3.06 0.92 -38.02
C THR A 44 4.34 0.53 -37.29
N GLN A 45 4.40 0.85 -35.99
CA GLN A 45 5.53 0.53 -35.13
C GLN A 45 5.11 -0.39 -33.99
N PRO A 46 5.79 -1.53 -33.77
CA PRO A 46 5.54 -2.38 -32.63
C PRO A 46 6.07 -1.77 -31.33
N ASN A 47 5.41 -2.09 -30.21
CA ASN A 47 5.90 -1.73 -28.90
C ASN A 47 7.26 -2.40 -28.62
N THR A 48 8.24 -1.63 -28.21
CA THR A 48 9.58 -2.15 -27.91
C THR A 48 9.60 -3.14 -26.72
N ASN A 49 8.54 -3.18 -25.90
CA ASN A 49 8.32 -4.15 -24.83
C ASN A 49 7.46 -5.35 -25.27
N LEU A 50 7.12 -5.45 -26.57
CA LEU A 50 6.26 -6.50 -27.12
C LEU A 50 6.63 -7.92 -26.65
N PRO A 51 7.94 -8.32 -26.55
CA PRO A 51 8.30 -9.66 -26.08
C PRO A 51 7.80 -9.98 -24.68
N LEU A 52 7.72 -9.00 -23.76
CA LEU A 52 7.18 -9.21 -22.42
C LEU A 52 5.66 -9.16 -22.42
N LEU A 53 5.06 -8.25 -23.18
CA LEU A 53 3.60 -8.10 -23.29
C LEU A 53 2.93 -9.37 -23.85
N ILE A 54 3.56 -10.01 -24.83
CA ILE A 54 3.06 -11.29 -25.39
C ILE A 54 3.26 -12.44 -24.40
N LYS A 55 4.44 -12.51 -23.77
CA LYS A 55 4.82 -13.61 -22.88
C LYS A 55 3.96 -13.65 -21.62
N ASN A 56 3.44 -12.52 -21.16
CA ASN A 56 2.70 -12.44 -19.93
C ASN A 56 1.48 -11.51 -20.08
N LYS A 57 0.31 -12.11 -20.22
CA LYS A 57 -0.98 -11.41 -20.44
C LYS A 57 -1.38 -10.39 -19.37
N TYR A 58 -0.78 -10.48 -18.18
CA TYR A 58 -1.04 -9.55 -17.07
C TYR A 58 -0.13 -8.33 -17.09
N VAL A 59 0.92 -8.31 -17.93
CA VAL A 59 1.79 -7.15 -18.13
C VAL A 59 1.04 -6.08 -18.91
N ASP A 60 1.11 -4.83 -18.41
CA ASP A 60 0.38 -3.71 -18.99
C ASP A 60 1.23 -2.44 -19.21
N GLY A 61 2.54 -2.56 -19.10
CA GLY A 61 3.49 -1.45 -19.33
C GLY A 61 4.91 -1.85 -18.90
N ILE A 62 5.89 -0.95 -18.86
CA ILE A 62 5.79 0.50 -18.96
C ILE A 62 6.70 0.99 -20.10
N LYS A 63 8.02 1.09 -19.84
CA LYS A 63 8.97 1.70 -20.79
C LYS A 63 10.31 0.98 -20.79
N THR A 64 10.82 0.77 -22.01
CA THR A 64 12.18 0.25 -22.25
C THR A 64 13.15 1.42 -22.38
N GLY A 65 14.41 1.19 -22.01
CA GLY A 65 15.52 2.08 -22.23
C GLY A 65 16.73 1.35 -22.77
N PHE A 66 17.66 2.10 -23.34
CA PHE A 66 18.98 1.64 -23.75
C PHE A 66 19.97 2.80 -23.70
N LEU A 67 21.11 2.54 -23.07
CA LEU A 67 22.31 3.38 -23.10
C LEU A 67 23.51 2.48 -23.36
N SER A 68 24.49 2.96 -24.10
CA SER A 68 25.68 2.17 -24.44
C SER A 68 26.47 1.73 -23.19
N SER A 69 26.52 2.59 -22.15
CA SER A 69 27.14 2.30 -20.86
C SER A 69 26.32 1.31 -20.04
N GLU A 70 25.00 1.56 -19.92
CA GLU A 70 24.09 0.85 -19.00
C GLU A 70 23.34 -0.31 -19.66
N LYS A 71 23.55 -0.53 -20.98
CA LYS A 71 22.86 -1.57 -21.76
C LYS A 71 21.34 -1.39 -21.76
N TYR A 72 20.57 -2.47 -21.71
CA TYR A 72 19.10 -2.44 -21.76
C TYR A 72 18.50 -2.25 -20.38
N SER A 73 17.47 -1.45 -20.29
CA SER A 73 16.69 -1.22 -19.08
C SER A 73 15.18 -1.38 -19.34
N LEU A 74 14.42 -1.65 -18.29
CA LEU A 74 12.98 -1.81 -18.35
C LEU A 74 12.33 -1.42 -17.03
N ALA A 75 11.38 -0.50 -17.11
CA ALA A 75 10.32 -0.38 -16.12
C ALA A 75 9.13 -1.21 -16.62
N SER A 76 8.64 -2.15 -15.84
CA SER A 76 7.51 -3.00 -16.20
C SER A 76 6.49 -3.11 -15.07
N SER A 77 5.24 -3.31 -15.43
CA SER A 77 4.14 -3.47 -14.49
C SER A 77 3.27 -4.65 -14.86
N ILE A 78 2.76 -5.32 -13.84
CA ILE A 78 1.81 -6.42 -13.96
C ILE A 78 0.61 -6.16 -13.04
N LYS A 79 -0.61 -6.35 -13.55
CA LYS A 79 -1.84 -6.30 -12.77
C LYS A 79 -2.57 -7.64 -12.86
N LYS A 80 -2.73 -8.29 -11.72
CA LYS A 80 -3.52 -9.53 -11.61
C LYS A 80 -4.51 -9.36 -10.46
N ASN A 81 -5.80 -9.44 -10.78
CA ASN A 81 -6.88 -9.06 -9.86
C ASN A 81 -6.66 -7.61 -9.36
N ASP A 82 -6.80 -7.37 -8.06
CA ASP A 82 -6.59 -6.04 -7.46
C ASP A 82 -5.14 -5.75 -7.08
N ARG A 83 -4.22 -6.68 -7.38
CA ARG A 83 -2.82 -6.54 -7.04
C ARG A 83 -2.00 -6.10 -8.24
N ARG A 84 -1.24 -5.01 -8.04
CA ARG A 84 -0.25 -4.52 -9.00
C ARG A 84 1.16 -4.67 -8.44
N LEU A 85 2.09 -5.03 -9.33
CA LEU A 85 3.52 -5.01 -9.07
C LEU A 85 4.21 -4.21 -10.15
N ILE A 86 5.21 -3.45 -9.75
CA ILE A 86 6.09 -2.70 -10.65
C ILE A 86 7.50 -3.21 -10.44
N SER A 87 8.23 -3.45 -11.50
CA SER A 87 9.65 -3.77 -11.45
C SER A 87 10.44 -2.86 -12.37
N VAL A 88 11.60 -2.45 -11.89
CA VAL A 88 12.55 -1.64 -12.66
C VAL A 88 13.91 -2.33 -12.62
N GLY A 89 14.53 -2.50 -13.77
CA GLY A 89 15.84 -3.10 -13.90
C GLY A 89 16.66 -2.45 -15.00
N THR A 90 17.98 -2.43 -14.83
CA THR A 90 18.95 -1.95 -15.80
C THR A 90 20.12 -2.92 -15.95
N GLY A 91 21.00 -2.71 -16.92
CA GLY A 91 22.17 -3.53 -17.13
C GLY A 91 21.90 -4.88 -17.83
N PHE A 92 20.74 -5.07 -18.43
CA PHE A 92 20.45 -6.31 -19.16
C PHE A 92 21.31 -6.39 -20.44
N LYS A 93 22.03 -7.49 -20.62
CA LYS A 93 22.96 -7.67 -21.76
C LYS A 93 22.26 -7.67 -23.12
N THR A 94 21.02 -8.16 -23.20
CA THR A 94 20.24 -8.25 -24.46
C THR A 94 18.77 -7.92 -24.24
N LYS A 95 18.05 -7.60 -25.35
CA LYS A 95 16.59 -7.40 -25.35
C LYS A 95 15.86 -8.65 -24.82
N ALA A 96 16.32 -9.84 -25.17
CA ALA A 96 15.72 -11.10 -24.70
C ALA A 96 15.92 -11.29 -23.19
N LYS A 97 17.11 -11.02 -22.66
CA LYS A 97 17.39 -11.07 -21.22
C LYS A 97 16.56 -10.05 -20.47
N ARG A 98 16.45 -8.81 -20.97
CA ARG A 98 15.57 -7.78 -20.41
C ARG A 98 14.14 -8.29 -20.21
N ALA A 99 13.52 -8.87 -21.25
CA ALA A 99 12.17 -9.41 -21.17
C ALA A 99 12.07 -10.62 -20.24
N SER A 100 13.01 -11.58 -20.32
CA SER A 100 12.95 -12.81 -19.53
C SER A 100 13.19 -12.57 -18.03
N GLU A 101 14.18 -11.77 -17.66
CA GLU A 101 14.52 -11.50 -16.26
C GLU A 101 13.43 -10.61 -15.59
N SER A 102 12.89 -9.61 -16.32
CA SER A 102 11.77 -8.83 -15.83
C SER A 102 10.52 -9.69 -15.59
N ASN A 103 10.22 -10.63 -16.49
CA ASN A 103 9.10 -11.56 -16.30
C ASN A 103 9.33 -12.49 -15.09
N LYS A 104 10.55 -12.99 -14.88
CA LYS A 104 10.88 -13.79 -13.69
C LYS A 104 10.65 -13.00 -12.40
N LEU A 105 11.12 -11.74 -12.34
CA LEU A 105 10.98 -10.88 -11.17
C LEU A 105 9.50 -10.58 -10.86
N LEU A 106 8.71 -10.23 -11.89
CA LEU A 106 7.28 -9.99 -11.73
C LEU A 106 6.54 -11.24 -11.22
N ASN A 107 6.83 -12.42 -11.82
CA ASN A 107 6.23 -13.68 -11.40
C ASN A 107 6.69 -14.09 -9.99
N TYR A 108 7.95 -13.85 -9.63
CA TYR A 108 8.43 -14.05 -8.26
C TYR A 108 7.60 -13.23 -7.26
N GLY A 109 7.43 -11.93 -7.53
CA GLY A 109 6.61 -11.07 -6.68
C GLY A 109 5.14 -11.52 -6.55
N LEU A 110 4.52 -11.99 -7.66
CA LEU A 110 3.14 -12.50 -7.63
C LEU A 110 3.02 -13.82 -6.88
N ASN A 111 3.99 -14.71 -7.03
CA ASN A 111 3.88 -16.08 -6.54
C ASN A 111 4.36 -16.23 -5.10
N GLN A 112 5.37 -15.45 -4.68
CA GLN A 112 5.97 -15.58 -3.36
C GLN A 112 5.39 -14.64 -2.30
N PHE A 113 4.71 -13.56 -2.71
CA PHE A 113 4.17 -12.56 -1.81
C PHE A 113 2.66 -12.41 -1.96
N ASP A 114 2.00 -12.05 -0.86
CA ASP A 114 0.62 -11.58 -0.85
C ASP A 114 0.55 -10.18 -0.26
N THR A 115 -0.39 -9.38 -0.78
CA THR A 115 -0.79 -8.11 -0.17
C THR A 115 -2.06 -8.37 0.63
N ILE A 116 -1.96 -8.22 1.95
CA ILE A 116 -3.05 -8.44 2.89
C ILE A 116 -3.61 -7.07 3.28
N LYS A 117 -4.91 -6.92 3.18
CA LYS A 117 -5.62 -5.81 3.77
C LYS A 117 -5.75 -6.09 5.27
N ILE A 118 -5.21 -5.21 6.09
CA ILE A 118 -5.25 -5.33 7.56
C ILE A 118 -6.51 -4.65 8.09
N ILE A 119 -6.72 -3.38 7.70
CA ILE A 119 -7.87 -2.57 8.10
C ILE A 119 -8.31 -1.72 6.91
N LYS A 120 -9.60 -1.48 6.80
CA LYS A 120 -10.20 -0.57 5.84
C LYS A 120 -10.35 0.82 6.45
N LYS A 121 -10.16 1.85 5.62
CA LYS A 121 -10.42 3.25 6.00
C LYS A 121 -11.82 3.41 6.58
N ASN A 122 -11.91 4.09 7.73
CA ASN A 122 -13.16 4.40 8.46
C ASN A 122 -13.96 3.18 8.92
N GLU A 123 -13.39 1.98 8.87
CA GLU A 123 -14.01 0.78 9.43
C GLU A 123 -13.74 0.73 10.94
N ILE A 124 -14.82 0.61 11.72
CA ILE A 124 -14.73 0.35 13.15
C ILE A 124 -14.33 -1.11 13.33
N PHE A 125 -13.28 -1.38 14.10
CA PHE A 125 -12.77 -2.74 14.25
C PHE A 125 -12.68 -3.22 15.70
N THR A 126 -12.77 -2.32 16.70
CA THR A 126 -12.87 -2.68 18.13
C THR A 126 -13.28 -1.47 18.96
N ASP A 127 -13.61 -1.74 20.22
CA ASP A 127 -13.95 -0.74 21.24
C ASP A 127 -12.89 -0.74 22.34
N LEU A 128 -12.59 0.44 22.87
CA LEU A 128 -11.69 0.62 24.02
C LEU A 128 -12.48 1.13 25.24
N LYS A 129 -12.06 0.73 26.45
CA LYS A 129 -12.70 1.16 27.69
C LYS A 129 -12.45 2.64 27.95
N VAL A 130 -13.50 3.33 28.42
CA VAL A 130 -13.50 4.75 28.77
C VAL A 130 -13.75 4.93 30.26
N TRP A 131 -12.91 5.74 30.89
CA TRP A 131 -13.04 6.09 32.31
C TRP A 131 -13.80 7.39 32.48
N GLN A 132 -14.80 7.39 33.39
CA GLN A 132 -15.63 8.56 33.74
C GLN A 132 -16.36 9.23 32.56
N GLY A 133 -16.61 8.48 31.48
CA GLY A 133 -17.39 8.92 30.33
C GLY A 133 -18.88 8.61 30.50
N LYS A 134 -19.75 9.36 29.78
CA LYS A 134 -21.17 9.01 29.67
C LYS A 134 -21.42 7.68 28.98
N LYS A 135 -20.42 7.19 28.21
CA LYS A 135 -20.33 5.85 27.68
C LYS A 135 -19.07 5.17 28.27
N ASP A 136 -19.14 3.90 28.49
CA ASP A 136 -18.06 3.06 29.05
C ASP A 136 -17.06 2.58 27.99
N LYS A 137 -17.38 2.79 26.69
CA LYS A 137 -16.55 2.39 25.55
C LYS A 137 -16.54 3.46 24.47
N VAL A 138 -15.45 3.48 23.71
CA VAL A 138 -15.29 4.27 22.48
C VAL A 138 -14.84 3.35 21.35
N SER A 139 -15.57 3.38 20.24
CA SER A 139 -15.18 2.67 19.03
C SER A 139 -14.02 3.37 18.34
N ILE A 140 -13.09 2.61 17.78
CA ILE A 140 -11.89 3.11 17.12
C ILE A 140 -11.85 2.75 15.64
N TYR A 141 -11.21 3.61 14.86
CA TYR A 141 -11.00 3.43 13.44
C TYR A 141 -9.66 4.05 12.96
N LEU A 142 -9.30 3.78 11.71
CA LEU A 142 -8.19 4.43 10.99
C LEU A 142 -8.72 5.29 9.84
N ASN A 143 -8.05 6.41 9.56
CA ASN A 143 -8.42 7.31 8.46
C ASN A 143 -7.83 6.90 7.10
N GLU A 144 -7.18 5.73 7.01
CA GLU A 144 -6.57 5.19 5.80
C GLU A 144 -6.73 3.68 5.67
N ASP A 145 -6.65 3.17 4.44
CA ASP A 145 -6.56 1.74 4.18
C ASP A 145 -5.16 1.23 4.51
N VAL A 146 -5.06 0.18 5.32
CA VAL A 146 -3.78 -0.41 5.70
C VAL A 146 -3.56 -1.73 4.99
N TYR A 147 -2.55 -1.78 4.12
CA TYR A 147 -2.10 -2.97 3.42
C TYR A 147 -0.67 -3.32 3.80
N LYS A 148 -0.38 -4.61 3.87
CA LYS A 148 0.99 -5.13 4.02
C LYS A 148 1.27 -6.23 3.02
N THR A 149 2.42 -6.11 2.35
CA THR A 149 2.91 -7.16 1.44
C THR A 149 3.92 -8.01 2.17
N ILE A 150 3.62 -9.29 2.34
CA ILE A 150 4.45 -10.23 3.09
C ILE A 150 4.62 -11.55 2.31
N PRO A 151 5.67 -12.33 2.59
CA PRO A 151 5.84 -13.66 2.00
C PRO A 151 4.68 -14.58 2.36
N LYS A 152 4.06 -15.23 1.35
CA LYS A 152 2.88 -16.10 1.53
C LYS A 152 3.03 -17.13 2.63
N ARG A 153 4.19 -17.81 2.65
CA ARG A 153 4.46 -18.89 3.62
C ARG A 153 4.73 -18.39 5.03
N LYS A 154 4.83 -17.06 5.22
CA LYS A 154 5.21 -16.47 6.51
C LYS A 154 4.09 -15.63 7.14
N LYS A 155 2.84 -15.77 6.67
CA LYS A 155 1.67 -15.04 7.21
C LYS A 155 1.51 -15.18 8.72
N LYS A 156 1.83 -16.34 9.28
CA LYS A 156 1.75 -16.62 10.73
C LYS A 156 2.63 -15.73 11.61
N TYR A 157 3.61 -15.07 11.02
CA TYR A 157 4.49 -14.13 11.75
C TYR A 157 4.01 -12.69 11.73
N LEU A 158 2.85 -12.42 11.09
CA LEU A 158 2.21 -11.11 11.13
C LEU A 158 1.42 -10.99 12.43
N LYS A 159 1.71 -9.94 13.21
CA LYS A 159 1.01 -9.59 14.45
C LYS A 159 0.50 -8.16 14.33
N VAL A 160 -0.72 -7.92 14.81
CA VAL A 160 -1.33 -6.59 14.90
C VAL A 160 -1.62 -6.32 16.37
N ILE A 161 -1.05 -5.25 16.91
CA ILE A 161 -1.11 -4.92 18.33
C ILE A 161 -1.65 -3.50 18.48
N ILE A 162 -2.64 -3.33 19.35
CA ILE A 162 -3.18 -2.04 19.76
C ILE A 162 -2.47 -1.60 21.03
N ASN A 163 -1.85 -0.44 21.00
CA ASN A 163 -1.22 0.19 22.15
C ASN A 163 -1.99 1.48 22.48
N TYR A 164 -2.50 1.56 23.70
CA TYR A 164 -3.20 2.73 24.23
C TYR A 164 -3.01 2.82 25.75
N ASN A 165 -3.16 4.02 26.30
CA ASN A 165 -3.16 4.23 27.73
C ASN A 165 -4.58 4.03 28.25
N GLY A 166 -4.87 2.82 28.71
CA GLY A 166 -6.21 2.46 29.18
C GLY A 166 -6.35 2.42 30.69
N PRO A 167 -7.56 2.69 31.18
CA PRO A 167 -8.74 3.14 30.45
C PRO A 167 -8.62 4.60 30.00
N ILE A 168 -9.22 4.92 28.83
CA ILE A 168 -9.13 6.26 28.22
C ILE A 168 -10.01 7.22 29.02
N GLN A 169 -9.45 8.32 29.49
CA GLN A 169 -10.18 9.29 30.31
C GLN A 169 -11.06 10.22 29.49
N ALA A 170 -12.35 10.30 29.82
CA ALA A 170 -13.26 11.30 29.25
C ALA A 170 -12.91 12.74 29.72
N PRO A 171 -13.19 13.81 28.94
CA PRO A 171 -13.92 13.79 27.66
C PRO A 171 -13.03 13.30 26.52
N ILE A 172 -13.65 12.72 25.49
CA ILE A 172 -12.99 12.30 24.25
C ILE A 172 -13.67 13.05 23.10
N GLU A 173 -12.89 13.60 22.20
CA GLU A 173 -13.38 14.23 20.98
C GLU A 173 -13.33 13.25 19.80
N LYS A 174 -14.30 13.38 18.90
CA LYS A 174 -14.28 12.62 17.64
C LYS A 174 -13.01 12.97 16.86
N ASN A 175 -12.35 11.94 16.31
CA ASN A 175 -11.08 12.02 15.58
C ASN A 175 -9.85 12.31 16.48
N GLU A 176 -10.02 12.33 17.79
CA GLU A 176 -8.90 12.38 18.74
C GLU A 176 -8.05 11.12 18.62
N ILE A 177 -6.73 11.28 18.66
CA ILE A 177 -5.78 10.15 18.67
C ILE A 177 -5.75 9.56 20.08
N ILE A 178 -6.27 8.36 20.24
CA ILE A 178 -6.41 7.69 21.54
C ILE A 178 -5.52 6.43 21.69
N GLY A 179 -4.70 6.15 20.69
CA GLY A 179 -3.77 5.03 20.71
C GLY A 179 -3.06 4.85 19.39
N LYS A 180 -2.33 3.74 19.30
CA LYS A 180 -1.59 3.37 18.09
C LYS A 180 -1.81 1.90 17.74
N LEU A 181 -2.00 1.63 16.45
CA LEU A 181 -1.96 0.30 15.87
C LEU A 181 -0.54 0.03 15.39
N ASN A 182 0.11 -0.98 15.93
CA ASN A 182 1.43 -1.42 15.51
C ASN A 182 1.32 -2.76 14.76
N ILE A 183 1.97 -2.85 13.62
CA ILE A 183 2.01 -4.05 12.80
C ILE A 183 3.43 -4.59 12.83
N TYR A 184 3.57 -5.81 13.29
CA TYR A 184 4.85 -6.51 13.36
C TYR A 184 4.88 -7.66 12.36
N PHE A 185 6.02 -7.83 11.73
CA PHE A 185 6.34 -9.03 10.97
C PHE A 185 7.57 -9.70 11.59
N LYS A 186 7.38 -10.87 12.17
CA LYS A 186 8.28 -11.43 13.17
C LYS A 186 8.36 -10.43 14.34
N ASP A 187 9.54 -9.93 14.66
CA ASP A 187 9.77 -8.97 15.75
C ASP A 187 10.05 -7.54 15.24
N GLU A 188 10.02 -7.34 13.92
CA GLU A 188 10.23 -6.04 13.30
C GLU A 188 8.90 -5.30 13.15
N ASN A 189 8.84 -4.04 13.61
CA ASN A 189 7.70 -3.16 13.36
C ASN A 189 7.73 -2.68 11.90
N ILE A 190 6.72 -3.08 11.14
CA ILE A 190 6.56 -2.74 9.72
C ILE A 190 5.49 -1.68 9.46
N GLY A 191 4.93 -1.11 10.51
CA GLY A 191 4.00 0.03 10.41
C GLY A 191 3.34 0.38 11.73
N THR A 192 3.17 1.68 11.94
CA THR A 192 2.47 2.27 13.09
C THR A 192 1.46 3.28 12.55
N TYR A 193 0.23 3.23 13.06
CA TYR A 193 -0.91 4.02 12.63
C TYR A 193 -1.63 4.59 13.83
N ASP A 194 -2.12 5.83 13.73
CA ASP A 194 -2.86 6.49 14.79
C ASP A 194 -4.30 5.98 14.84
N LEU A 195 -4.75 5.58 16.02
CA LEU A 195 -6.11 5.14 16.30
C LEU A 195 -6.97 6.32 16.69
N LEU A 196 -8.05 6.52 15.96
CA LEU A 196 -8.94 7.66 16.11
C LEU A 196 -10.24 7.26 16.79
N ALA A 197 -10.74 8.12 17.69
CA ALA A 197 -12.06 7.99 18.31
C ALA A 197 -13.17 8.25 17.28
N SER A 198 -14.16 7.35 17.21
CA SER A 198 -15.26 7.46 16.23
C SER A 198 -16.34 8.49 16.61
N GLU A 199 -16.41 8.88 17.87
CA GLU A 199 -17.45 9.76 18.40
C GLU A 199 -16.97 10.60 19.58
N ASN A 200 -17.77 11.64 19.92
CA ASN A 200 -17.54 12.43 21.11
C ASN A 200 -18.10 11.72 22.35
N ILE A 201 -17.29 11.62 23.42
CA ILE A 201 -17.76 11.12 24.71
C ILE A 201 -17.58 12.20 25.77
N LYS A 202 -18.70 12.69 26.30
CA LYS A 202 -18.71 13.68 27.39
C LYS A 202 -18.41 13.00 28.73
N ARG A 203 -17.89 13.78 29.67
CA ARG A 203 -17.74 13.33 31.06
C ARG A 203 -19.12 13.04 31.71
N GLN A 204 -19.14 12.08 32.61
CA GLN A 204 -20.25 11.87 33.54
C GLN A 204 -20.40 13.08 34.47
N ASN A 205 -21.59 13.21 35.12
CA ASN A 205 -21.79 14.16 36.19
C ASN A 205 -20.91 13.85 37.41
N ILE A 206 -20.75 14.83 38.30
CA ILE A 206 -19.83 14.72 39.46
C ILE A 206 -20.21 13.54 40.37
N ILE A 207 -21.50 13.33 40.61
CA ILE A 207 -22.00 12.27 41.50
C ILE A 207 -21.66 10.88 40.94
N SER A 208 -21.95 10.64 39.66
CA SER A 208 -21.63 9.37 39.00
C SER A 208 -20.13 9.11 39.00
N ARG A 209 -19.29 10.13 38.78
CA ARG A 209 -17.85 10.04 38.84
C ARG A 209 -17.34 9.63 40.22
N LEU A 210 -17.91 10.22 41.30
CA LEU A 210 -17.56 9.88 42.67
C LEU A 210 -17.90 8.41 42.97
N ILE A 211 -19.10 7.96 42.58
CA ILE A 211 -19.54 6.58 42.77
C ILE A 211 -18.59 5.61 42.02
N ASN A 212 -18.28 5.91 40.76
CA ASN A 212 -17.34 5.06 39.98
C ASN A 212 -15.94 5.03 40.60
N SER A 213 -15.45 6.15 41.13
CA SER A 213 -14.14 6.18 41.81
C SER A 213 -14.14 5.37 43.09
N ILE A 214 -15.22 5.41 43.87
CA ILE A 214 -15.37 4.60 45.07
C ILE A 214 -15.45 3.09 44.73
N ASN A 215 -16.24 2.73 43.74
CA ASN A 215 -16.35 1.36 43.26
C ASN A 215 -15.00 0.82 42.76
N PHE A 216 -14.23 1.64 42.03
CA PHE A 216 -12.87 1.25 41.62
C PHE A 216 -11.93 1.00 42.80
N LEU A 217 -12.00 1.87 43.82
CA LEU A 217 -11.18 1.67 45.05
C LEU A 217 -11.55 0.41 45.83
N ILE A 218 -12.82 0.00 45.83
CA ILE A 218 -13.30 -1.17 46.57
C ILE A 218 -13.13 -2.46 45.80
N TRP A 219 -13.44 -2.45 44.49
CA TRP A 219 -13.56 -3.66 43.66
C TRP A 219 -12.47 -3.81 42.61
N GLY A 220 -11.69 -2.77 42.35
CA GLY A 220 -10.59 -2.80 41.38
C GLY A 220 -11.00 -2.93 39.91
N ASP A 221 -12.31 -2.88 39.59
CA ASP A 221 -12.84 -3.03 38.23
C ASP A 221 -13.27 -1.68 37.64
N VAL A 222 -12.88 -1.50 36.36
CA VAL A 222 -13.30 -0.39 35.48
C VAL A 222 -14.09 -0.93 34.32
#